data_9e7912bd4efc2db52bfb1271d29df0dd
#
_entry.id   9e7912bd4efc2db52bfb1271d29df0dd
#
_cell.length_a   1.000
_cell.length_b   1.000
_cell.length_c   1.000
_cell.angle_alpha   90.00
_cell.angle_beta   90.00
_cell.angle_gamma   90.00
#
_symmetry.space_group_name_H-M   'P 1'
#
loop_
_entity.id
_entity.type
_entity.pdbx_description
1 polymer ?
#
loop_
_entity_poly.entity_id
_entity_poly.type
_entity_poly.pdbx_seq_one_letter_code
_entity_poly.pdbx_strand_id
1 'polypeptide(L)'
;MASVTFVTCYLWGVLFFLALSTVFTMDIYVKRFNPNASQRRINIIGRTVTVVGAALAIILTVAIDSIKGLNLFNVFQSVLGFIAPPMAAVFVLGIFWKRATTRAANFALTIGTAFCLMVGILYLWPPEWLFFPWPHFMLLSFELFVILAVAMVIISLSDSDETQYEIPAPVREGWSKLATTLWIALAMVMISLYVYFN
;
A
#
# COMPACT_ATOMS: atom_id res chain seq x y z
N MET A 1 -27.10 -6.91 17.30
CA MET A 1 -26.28 -6.36 16.20
C MET A 1 -24.89 -5.92 16.66
N ALA A 2 -24.72 -5.21 17.77
CA ALA A 2 -23.40 -4.75 18.28
C ALA A 2 -22.37 -5.87 18.51
N SER A 3 -22.79 -7.05 18.98
CA SER A 3 -21.89 -8.19 19.23
C SER A 3 -21.28 -8.77 17.97
N VAL A 4 -22.03 -8.84 16.87
CA VAL A 4 -21.53 -9.37 15.58
C VAL A 4 -20.49 -8.40 14.99
N THR A 5 -20.78 -7.11 15.04
CA THR A 5 -19.83 -6.08 14.55
C THR A 5 -18.53 -6.10 15.35
N PHE A 6 -18.63 -6.25 16.68
CA PHE A 6 -17.45 -6.33 17.53
C PHE A 6 -16.59 -7.55 17.24
N VAL A 7 -17.20 -8.74 17.08
CA VAL A 7 -16.51 -9.98 16.72
C VAL A 7 -15.85 -9.85 15.35
N THR A 8 -16.53 -9.25 14.38
CA THR A 8 -15.99 -9.07 13.02
C THR A 8 -14.76 -8.14 13.04
N CYS A 9 -14.83 -7.01 13.73
CA CYS A 9 -13.69 -6.08 13.87
C CYS A 9 -12.50 -6.76 14.55
N TYR A 10 -12.76 -7.55 15.60
CA TYR A 10 -11.71 -8.30 16.30
C TYR A 10 -11.03 -9.33 15.40
N LEU A 11 -11.81 -10.11 14.63
CA LEU A 11 -11.27 -11.09 13.68
C LEU A 11 -10.39 -10.42 12.61
N TRP A 12 -10.84 -9.31 12.03
CA TRP A 12 -10.05 -8.56 11.05
C TRP A 12 -8.74 -8.05 11.64
N GLY A 13 -8.75 -7.53 12.86
CA GLY A 13 -7.54 -7.10 13.56
C GLY A 13 -6.55 -8.24 13.77
N VAL A 14 -7.03 -9.39 14.24
CA VAL A 14 -6.18 -10.57 14.46
C VAL A 14 -5.58 -11.07 13.13
N LEU A 15 -6.38 -11.17 12.07
CA LEU A 15 -5.91 -11.57 10.75
C LEU A 15 -4.85 -10.62 10.19
N PHE A 16 -5.02 -9.31 10.38
CA PHE A 16 -4.05 -8.31 9.95
C PHE A 16 -2.69 -8.49 10.65
N PHE A 17 -2.69 -8.65 11.98
CA PHE A 17 -1.45 -8.86 12.72
C PHE A 17 -0.78 -10.19 12.39
N LEU A 18 -1.54 -11.24 12.15
CA LEU A 18 -1.01 -12.52 11.70
C LEU A 18 -0.36 -12.41 10.32
N ALA A 19 -1.02 -11.75 9.38
CA ALA A 19 -0.47 -11.51 8.05
C ALA A 19 0.83 -10.69 8.10
N LEU A 20 0.84 -9.58 8.85
CA LEU A 20 2.02 -8.74 9.04
C LEU A 20 3.19 -9.53 9.65
N SER A 21 2.91 -10.30 10.70
CA SER A 21 3.89 -11.16 11.36
C SER A 21 4.49 -12.20 10.42
N THR A 22 3.63 -12.83 9.60
CA THR A 22 4.06 -13.86 8.64
C THR A 22 4.93 -13.25 7.53
N VAL A 23 4.51 -12.14 6.92
CA VAL A 23 5.27 -11.46 5.89
C VAL A 23 6.63 -11.02 6.44
N PHE A 24 6.67 -10.36 7.60
CA PHE A 24 7.92 -9.93 8.21
C PHE A 24 8.86 -11.11 8.49
N THR A 25 8.33 -12.18 9.09
CA THR A 25 9.15 -13.33 9.49
C THR A 25 9.67 -14.10 8.28
N MET A 26 8.82 -14.37 7.28
CA MET A 26 9.18 -15.22 6.14
C MET A 26 9.94 -14.44 5.07
N ASP A 27 9.50 -13.23 4.74
CA ASP A 27 10.08 -12.48 3.62
C ASP A 27 11.29 -11.64 4.04
N ILE A 28 11.29 -11.09 5.24
CA ILE A 28 12.40 -10.25 5.71
C ILE A 28 13.39 -11.08 6.52
N TYR A 29 12.94 -11.73 7.60
CA TYR A 29 13.87 -12.41 8.50
C TYR A 29 14.51 -13.66 7.87
N VAL A 30 13.71 -14.59 7.34
CA VAL A 30 14.22 -15.85 6.78
C VAL A 30 14.99 -15.58 5.50
N LYS A 31 14.46 -14.80 4.56
CA LYS A 31 15.14 -14.58 3.26
C LYS A 31 16.40 -13.73 3.36
N ARG A 32 16.41 -12.72 4.26
CA ARG A 32 17.49 -11.73 4.26
C ARG A 32 18.50 -11.91 5.39
N PHE A 33 18.07 -12.39 6.55
CA PHE A 33 18.95 -12.48 7.74
C PHE A 33 19.38 -13.90 8.07
N ASN A 34 18.53 -14.89 7.95
CA ASN A 34 18.89 -16.25 8.32
C ASN A 34 18.10 -17.33 7.56
N PRO A 35 18.56 -17.73 6.36
CA PRO A 35 17.88 -18.73 5.54
C PRO A 35 17.74 -20.11 6.23
N ASN A 36 18.61 -20.43 7.18
CA ASN A 36 18.64 -21.71 7.88
C ASN A 36 18.06 -21.61 9.31
N ALA A 37 17.16 -20.66 9.56
CA ALA A 37 16.56 -20.50 10.88
C ALA A 37 15.74 -21.72 11.30
N SER A 38 15.93 -22.20 12.54
CA SER A 38 15.12 -23.28 13.08
C SER A 38 13.65 -22.84 13.25
N GLN A 39 12.71 -23.77 13.11
CA GLN A 39 11.27 -23.51 13.26
C GLN A 39 10.92 -22.83 14.60
N ARG A 40 11.64 -23.15 15.64
CA ARG A 40 11.46 -22.52 16.96
C ARG A 40 11.80 -21.04 16.96
N ARG A 41 12.86 -20.63 16.24
CA ARG A 41 13.25 -19.22 16.10
C ARG A 41 12.24 -18.45 15.26
N ILE A 42 11.76 -19.04 14.17
CA ILE A 42 10.73 -18.47 13.31
C ILE A 42 9.46 -18.15 14.13
N ASN A 43 9.00 -19.09 14.95
CA ASN A 43 7.82 -18.91 15.79
C ASN A 43 8.03 -17.82 16.88
N ILE A 44 9.23 -17.76 17.49
CA ILE A 44 9.52 -16.72 18.49
C ILE A 44 9.50 -15.34 17.83
N ILE A 45 10.16 -15.18 16.68
CA ILE A 45 10.22 -13.91 15.97
C ILE A 45 8.83 -13.48 15.52
N GLY A 46 8.02 -14.40 14.95
CA GLY A 46 6.64 -14.09 14.58
C GLY A 46 5.83 -13.56 15.77
N ARG A 47 5.91 -14.21 16.93
CA ARG A 47 5.24 -13.73 18.16
C ARG A 47 5.76 -12.37 18.62
N THR A 48 7.08 -12.17 18.58
CA THR A 48 7.67 -10.86 18.94
C THR A 48 7.19 -9.76 18.03
N VAL A 49 7.18 -9.97 16.72
CA VAL A 49 6.67 -9.00 15.73
C VAL A 49 5.21 -8.66 15.99
N THR A 50 4.38 -9.67 16.29
CA THR A 50 2.97 -9.45 16.60
C THR A 50 2.80 -8.59 17.87
N VAL A 51 3.53 -8.90 18.93
CA VAL A 51 3.45 -8.15 20.20
C VAL A 51 3.96 -6.72 20.04
N VAL A 52 5.10 -6.55 19.38
CA VAL A 52 5.67 -5.21 19.10
C VAL A 52 4.73 -4.40 18.20
N GLY A 53 4.19 -5.01 17.15
CA GLY A 53 3.22 -4.36 16.28
C GLY A 53 1.96 -3.91 17.03
N ALA A 54 1.41 -4.76 17.89
CA ALA A 54 0.25 -4.41 18.72
C ALA A 54 0.56 -3.27 19.71
N ALA A 55 1.72 -3.31 20.36
CA ALA A 55 2.16 -2.25 21.27
C ALA A 55 2.32 -0.91 20.53
N LEU A 56 2.96 -0.91 19.35
CA LEU A 56 3.09 0.27 18.50
C LEU A 56 1.72 0.82 18.07
N ALA A 57 0.78 -0.05 17.70
CA ALA A 57 -0.56 0.38 17.32
C ALA A 57 -1.30 1.08 18.48
N ILE A 58 -1.18 0.57 19.70
CA ILE A 58 -1.76 1.19 20.90
C ILE A 58 -1.12 2.56 21.16
N ILE A 59 0.22 2.64 21.13
CA ILE A 59 0.95 3.90 21.34
C ILE A 59 0.53 4.95 20.31
N LEU A 60 0.48 4.58 19.02
CA LEU A 60 0.05 5.47 17.95
C LEU A 60 -1.39 5.93 18.13
N THR A 61 -2.30 5.03 18.52
CA THR A 61 -3.70 5.39 18.76
C THR A 61 -3.83 6.41 19.87
N VAL A 62 -3.14 6.21 20.99
CA VAL A 62 -3.14 7.16 22.12
C VAL A 62 -2.48 8.49 21.73
N ALA A 63 -1.39 8.45 20.96
CA ALA A 63 -0.72 9.66 20.48
C ALA A 63 -1.63 10.50 19.57
N ILE A 64 -2.37 9.85 18.66
CA ILE A 64 -3.30 10.55 17.75
C ILE A 64 -4.49 11.13 18.53
N ASP A 65 -5.03 10.38 19.48
CA ASP A 65 -6.16 10.83 20.31
C ASP A 65 -5.79 12.06 21.18
N SER A 66 -4.54 12.16 21.59
CA SER A 66 -4.04 13.30 22.37
C SER A 66 -3.94 14.60 21.57
N ILE A 67 -3.97 14.56 20.24
CA ILE A 67 -3.89 15.73 19.37
C ILE A 67 -5.31 16.25 19.10
N LYS A 68 -5.68 17.32 19.79
CA LYS A 68 -6.99 17.96 19.64
C LYS A 68 -7.22 18.41 18.18
N GLY A 69 -8.34 17.99 17.61
CA GLY A 69 -8.78 18.41 16.27
C GLY A 69 -8.46 17.42 15.14
N LEU A 70 -7.68 16.37 15.39
CA LEU A 70 -7.48 15.31 14.41
C LEU A 70 -8.56 14.21 14.57
N ASN A 71 -9.29 13.97 13.50
CA ASN A 71 -10.17 12.82 13.41
C ASN A 71 -9.32 11.61 12.98
N LEU A 72 -9.32 10.53 13.78
CA LEU A 72 -8.60 9.29 13.52
C LEU A 72 -8.86 8.76 12.09
N PHE A 73 -10.10 8.87 11.61
CA PHE A 73 -10.47 8.47 10.26
C PHE A 73 -9.72 9.29 9.19
N ASN A 74 -9.66 10.61 9.36
CA ASN A 74 -8.96 11.49 8.42
C ASN A 74 -7.45 11.23 8.41
N VAL A 75 -6.85 10.99 9.59
CA VAL A 75 -5.43 10.64 9.68
C VAL A 75 -5.14 9.33 8.98
N PHE A 76 -5.95 8.30 9.25
CA PHE A 76 -5.82 6.99 8.61
C PHE A 76 -5.95 7.08 7.08
N GLN A 77 -6.96 7.80 6.60
CA GLN A 77 -7.20 7.99 5.17
C GLN A 77 -6.07 8.79 4.51
N SER A 78 -5.54 9.83 5.18
CA SER A 78 -4.40 10.59 4.69
C SER A 78 -3.14 9.73 4.60
N VAL A 79 -2.83 8.94 5.62
CA VAL A 79 -1.66 8.03 5.60
C VAL A 79 -1.75 7.03 4.45
N LEU A 80 -2.93 6.43 4.23
CA LEU A 80 -3.15 5.57 3.06
C LEU A 80 -2.97 6.33 1.75
N GLY A 81 -3.47 7.57 1.68
CA GLY A 81 -3.32 8.45 0.51
C GLY A 81 -1.87 8.77 0.16
N PHE A 82 -0.95 8.77 1.12
CA PHE A 82 0.48 9.01 0.87
C PHE A 82 1.28 7.73 0.60
N ILE A 83 0.81 6.56 1.06
CA ILE A 83 1.45 5.26 0.80
C ILE A 83 1.01 4.67 -0.54
N ALA A 84 -0.23 4.92 -0.98
CA ALA A 84 -0.78 4.34 -2.19
C ALA A 84 -0.13 4.84 -3.51
N PRO A 85 0.23 6.13 -3.69
CA PRO A 85 0.76 6.64 -4.96
C PRO A 85 1.98 5.89 -5.50
N PRO A 86 3.06 5.64 -4.74
CA PRO A 86 4.21 4.93 -5.26
C PRO A 86 3.89 3.48 -5.65
N MET A 87 3.04 2.81 -4.87
CA MET A 87 2.58 1.46 -5.22
C MET A 87 1.75 1.47 -6.51
N ALA A 88 0.78 2.38 -6.61
CA ALA A 88 -0.07 2.51 -7.79
C ALA A 88 0.75 2.83 -9.04
N ALA A 89 1.74 3.73 -8.96
CA ALA A 89 2.61 4.07 -10.08
C ALA A 89 3.38 2.85 -10.60
N VAL A 90 3.96 2.06 -9.70
CA VAL A 90 4.70 0.85 -10.07
C VAL A 90 3.78 -0.20 -10.68
N PHE A 91 2.60 -0.43 -10.11
CA PHE A 91 1.65 -1.40 -10.65
C PHE A 91 1.11 -0.97 -12.01
N VAL A 92 0.66 0.26 -12.16
CA VAL A 92 0.10 0.77 -13.42
C VAL A 92 1.14 0.74 -14.52
N LEU A 93 2.32 1.31 -14.29
CA LEU A 93 3.37 1.31 -15.31
C LEU A 93 3.96 -0.07 -15.55
N GLY A 94 4.09 -0.92 -14.54
CA GLY A 94 4.56 -2.29 -14.70
C GLY A 94 3.64 -3.17 -15.53
N ILE A 95 2.32 -2.94 -15.47
CA ILE A 95 1.33 -3.70 -16.27
C ILE A 95 1.17 -3.10 -17.67
N PHE A 96 1.03 -1.79 -17.78
CA PHE A 96 0.66 -1.14 -19.05
C PHE A 96 1.87 -0.75 -19.90
N TRP A 97 3.04 -0.61 -19.31
CA TRP A 97 4.22 -0.14 -20.03
C TRP A 97 5.35 -1.16 -20.04
N LYS A 98 5.57 -1.80 -21.19
CA LYS A 98 6.55 -2.87 -21.39
C LYS A 98 8.01 -2.45 -21.17
N ARG A 99 8.32 -1.15 -21.20
CA ARG A 99 9.67 -0.61 -20.97
C ARG A 99 9.95 -0.23 -19.53
N ALA A 100 9.04 -0.54 -18.60
CA ALA A 100 9.27 -0.29 -17.18
C ALA A 100 10.45 -1.12 -16.67
N THR A 101 11.52 -0.45 -16.21
CA THR A 101 12.72 -1.12 -15.70
C THR A 101 12.61 -1.41 -14.20
N THR A 102 13.29 -2.46 -13.75
CA THR A 102 13.35 -2.81 -12.32
C THR A 102 13.98 -1.70 -11.48
N ARG A 103 14.95 -0.95 -12.06
CA ARG A 103 15.56 0.20 -11.38
C ARG A 103 14.57 1.31 -11.13
N ALA A 104 13.74 1.66 -12.13
CA ALA A 104 12.69 2.67 -11.99
C ALA A 104 11.64 2.25 -10.95
N ALA A 105 11.23 0.99 -10.94
CA ALA A 105 10.30 0.45 -9.94
C ALA A 105 10.89 0.51 -8.52
N ASN A 106 12.14 0.11 -8.33
CA ASN A 106 12.82 0.20 -7.03
C ASN A 106 12.99 1.65 -6.57
N PHE A 107 13.29 2.58 -7.47
CA PHE A 107 13.35 4.01 -7.17
C PHE A 107 11.99 4.52 -6.67
N ALA A 108 10.92 4.22 -7.38
CA ALA A 108 9.57 4.63 -7.01
C ALA A 108 9.13 4.04 -5.65
N LEU A 109 9.46 2.76 -5.39
CA LEU A 109 9.10 2.12 -4.12
C LEU A 109 9.96 2.56 -2.93
N THR A 110 11.21 2.97 -3.12
CA THR A 110 12.09 3.39 -2.02
C THR A 110 12.07 4.90 -1.86
N ILE A 111 12.64 5.63 -2.81
CA ILE A 111 12.77 7.09 -2.76
C ILE A 111 11.41 7.75 -2.94
N GLY A 112 10.58 7.24 -3.84
CA GLY A 112 9.23 7.73 -4.06
C GLY A 112 8.36 7.60 -2.81
N THR A 113 8.41 6.47 -2.10
CA THR A 113 7.67 6.28 -0.84
C THR A 113 8.19 7.22 0.25
N ALA A 114 9.52 7.36 0.39
CA ALA A 114 10.11 8.29 1.35
C ALA A 114 9.69 9.75 1.07
N PHE A 115 9.67 10.15 -0.20
CA PHE A 115 9.20 11.47 -0.64
C PHE A 115 7.71 11.67 -0.31
N CYS A 116 6.84 10.71 -0.62
CA CYS A 116 5.41 10.79 -0.29
C CYS A 116 5.16 10.86 1.21
N LEU A 117 5.89 10.11 2.02
CA LEU A 117 5.79 10.18 3.48
C LEU A 117 6.28 11.53 4.01
N MET A 118 7.35 12.08 3.46
CA MET A 118 7.82 13.42 3.83
C MET A 118 6.76 14.48 3.53
N VAL A 119 6.15 14.44 2.34
CA VAL A 119 5.03 15.33 1.98
C VAL A 119 3.84 15.12 2.91
N GLY A 120 3.53 13.87 3.27
CA GLY A 120 2.48 13.53 4.22
C GLY A 120 2.71 14.10 5.62
N ILE A 121 3.95 14.07 6.12
CA ILE A 121 4.31 14.67 7.39
C ILE A 121 4.15 16.21 7.33
N LEU A 122 4.61 16.84 6.26
CA LEU A 122 4.44 18.28 6.04
C LEU A 122 2.98 18.70 5.92
N TYR A 123 2.14 17.84 5.34
CA TYR A 123 0.69 18.05 5.26
C TYR A 123 0.01 17.97 6.63
N LEU A 124 0.39 17.02 7.48
CA LEU A 124 -0.18 16.85 8.82
C LEU A 124 0.34 17.89 9.84
N TRP A 125 1.59 18.31 9.66
CA TRP A 125 2.24 19.33 10.49
C TRP A 125 2.84 20.45 9.61
N PRO A 126 1.99 21.32 9.04
CA PRO A 126 2.51 22.42 8.21
C PRO A 126 3.36 23.38 9.06
N PRO A 127 4.61 23.60 8.72
CA PRO A 127 5.43 24.59 9.42
C PRO A 127 4.90 26.00 9.14
N GLU A 128 4.96 26.90 10.12
CA GLU A 128 4.37 28.26 10.07
C GLU A 128 4.92 29.14 8.92
N TRP A 129 6.13 28.82 8.42
CA TRP A 129 6.74 29.54 7.29
C TRP A 129 6.24 29.07 5.91
N LEU A 130 5.50 27.96 5.84
CA LEU A 130 5.02 27.40 4.58
C LEU A 130 3.54 27.81 4.36
N PHE A 131 3.32 29.08 3.95
CA PHE A 131 2.00 29.58 3.54
C PHE A 131 1.58 29.03 2.17
N PHE A 132 1.49 27.72 2.04
CA PHE A 132 0.98 27.10 0.83
C PHE A 132 -0.45 26.61 1.09
N PRO A 133 -1.46 27.00 0.27
CA PRO A 133 -2.79 26.46 0.38
C PRO A 133 -2.75 24.99 -0.07
N TRP A 134 -2.60 24.09 0.89
CA TRP A 134 -2.55 22.66 0.61
C TRP A 134 -3.89 22.21 0.02
N PRO A 135 -3.87 21.55 -1.17
CA PRO A 135 -5.07 20.95 -1.72
C PRO A 135 -5.56 19.83 -0.80
N HIS A 136 -6.82 19.42 -0.99
CA HIS A 136 -7.35 18.28 -0.25
C HIS A 136 -6.46 17.05 -0.46
N PHE A 137 -6.25 16.24 0.60
CA PHE A 137 -5.32 15.10 0.56
C PHE A 137 -5.53 14.13 -0.63
N MET A 138 -6.77 14.01 -1.14
CA MET A 138 -7.05 13.18 -2.33
C MET A 138 -6.41 13.75 -3.60
N LEU A 139 -6.48 15.08 -3.80
CA LEU A 139 -5.84 15.75 -4.94
C LEU A 139 -4.33 15.66 -4.83
N LEU A 140 -3.81 15.89 -3.64
CA LEU A 140 -2.38 15.77 -3.36
C LEU A 140 -1.85 14.35 -3.62
N SER A 141 -2.62 13.32 -3.23
CA SER A 141 -2.31 11.92 -3.50
C SER A 141 -2.26 11.63 -5.01
N PHE A 142 -3.20 12.19 -5.79
CA PHE A 142 -3.20 12.06 -7.24
C PHE A 142 -2.04 12.80 -7.90
N GLU A 143 -1.70 14.00 -7.44
CA GLU A 143 -0.52 14.74 -7.92
C GLU A 143 0.77 13.98 -7.66
N LEU A 144 0.94 13.41 -6.46
CA LEU A 144 2.07 12.56 -6.13
C LEU A 144 2.16 11.32 -7.02
N PHE A 145 1.03 10.69 -7.32
CA PHE A 145 0.98 9.56 -8.26
C PHE A 145 1.47 9.99 -9.65
N VAL A 146 1.01 11.12 -10.18
CA VAL A 146 1.42 11.63 -11.49
C VAL A 146 2.90 11.96 -11.51
N ILE A 147 3.41 12.65 -10.49
CA ILE A 147 4.83 12.99 -10.37
C ILE A 147 5.70 11.72 -10.36
N LEU A 148 5.32 10.71 -9.56
CA LEU A 148 6.06 9.45 -9.50
C LEU A 148 5.97 8.64 -10.79
N ALA A 149 4.81 8.63 -11.45
CA ALA A 149 4.64 7.99 -12.74
C ALA A 149 5.55 8.63 -13.81
N VAL A 150 5.60 9.96 -13.87
CA VAL A 150 6.48 10.70 -14.78
C VAL A 150 7.96 10.42 -14.45
N ALA A 151 8.34 10.48 -13.18
CA ALA A 151 9.70 10.18 -12.74
C ALA A 151 10.12 8.75 -13.13
N MET A 152 9.24 7.78 -12.93
CA MET A 152 9.47 6.37 -13.30
C MET A 152 9.62 6.22 -14.82
N VAL A 153 8.83 6.94 -15.63
CA VAL A 153 8.96 6.97 -17.09
C VAL A 153 10.32 7.55 -17.49
N ILE A 154 10.72 8.68 -16.93
CA ILE A 154 12.01 9.33 -17.25
C ILE A 154 13.18 8.40 -16.91
N ILE A 155 13.19 7.81 -15.72
CA ILE A 155 14.25 6.89 -15.30
C ILE A 155 14.31 5.67 -16.21
N SER A 156 13.17 5.10 -16.55
CA SER A 156 13.09 3.93 -17.41
C SER A 156 13.51 4.21 -18.86
N LEU A 157 13.27 5.43 -19.37
CA LEU A 157 13.76 5.84 -20.69
C LEU A 157 15.26 6.14 -20.71
N SER A 158 15.82 6.55 -19.58
CA SER A 158 17.26 6.82 -19.43
C SER A 158 18.08 5.55 -19.17
N ASP A 159 17.44 4.46 -18.80
CA ASP A 159 18.09 3.18 -18.51
C ASP A 159 18.21 2.40 -19.82
N SER A 160 19.43 2.39 -20.38
CA SER A 160 19.75 1.68 -21.62
C SER A 160 19.98 0.18 -21.43
N ASP A 161 19.97 -0.31 -20.18
CA ASP A 161 20.11 -1.72 -19.88
C ASP A 161 18.81 -2.46 -20.24
N GLU A 162 18.81 -3.09 -21.39
CA GLU A 162 17.85 -4.10 -21.85
C GLU A 162 17.88 -5.37 -20.95
N THR A 163 17.74 -5.25 -19.67
CA THR A 163 17.19 -6.34 -18.91
C THR A 163 15.69 -6.36 -19.17
N GLN A 164 15.31 -6.67 -20.41
CA GLN A 164 14.03 -7.27 -20.68
C GLN A 164 13.96 -8.50 -19.76
N TYR A 165 13.34 -8.31 -18.59
CA TYR A 165 12.80 -9.42 -17.87
C TYR A 165 11.80 -10.06 -18.86
N GLU A 166 12.24 -11.12 -19.54
CA GLU A 166 11.33 -11.98 -20.25
C GLU A 166 10.35 -12.49 -19.21
N ILE A 167 9.24 -11.77 -19.09
CA ILE A 167 8.07 -12.28 -18.40
C ILE A 167 7.82 -13.60 -19.11
N PRO A 168 7.97 -14.76 -18.43
CA PRO A 168 7.62 -16.04 -19.01
C PRO A 168 6.24 -15.82 -19.59
N ALA A 169 6.10 -16.02 -20.90
CA ALA A 169 4.86 -15.67 -21.61
C ALA A 169 3.71 -16.08 -20.71
N PRO A 170 2.87 -15.15 -20.22
CA PRO A 170 1.80 -15.52 -19.33
C PRO A 170 1.15 -16.67 -20.05
N VAL A 171 1.01 -17.81 -19.35
CA VAL A 171 0.21 -18.90 -19.87
C VAL A 171 -1.07 -18.22 -20.25
N ARG A 172 -1.25 -18.00 -21.53
CA ARG A 172 -2.37 -17.30 -22.13
C ARG A 172 -3.51 -18.31 -22.11
N GLU A 173 -3.81 -18.77 -20.91
CA GLU A 173 -5.11 -19.32 -20.61
C GLU A 173 -6.05 -18.15 -20.86
N GLY A 174 -6.61 -18.19 -22.06
CA GLY A 174 -7.57 -17.19 -22.51
C GLY A 174 -8.53 -16.99 -21.37
N TRP A 175 -8.78 -15.75 -20.98
CA TRP A 175 -9.75 -15.39 -19.94
C TRP A 175 -10.93 -16.33 -20.08
N SER A 176 -11.11 -17.20 -19.09
CA SER A 176 -12.18 -18.20 -19.18
C SER A 176 -13.46 -17.41 -19.35
N LYS A 177 -14.34 -17.86 -20.25
CA LYS A 177 -15.65 -17.22 -20.46
C LYS A 177 -16.36 -16.94 -19.15
N LEU A 178 -16.12 -17.81 -18.16
CA LEU A 178 -16.61 -17.69 -16.79
C LEU A 178 -16.06 -16.46 -16.06
N ALA A 179 -14.76 -16.18 -16.18
CA ALA A 179 -14.16 -14.99 -15.57
C ALA A 179 -14.74 -13.70 -16.15
N THR A 180 -14.88 -13.63 -17.49
CA THR A 180 -15.52 -12.48 -18.16
C THR A 180 -16.96 -12.29 -17.71
N THR A 181 -17.73 -13.38 -17.62
CA THR A 181 -19.13 -13.33 -17.15
C THR A 181 -19.23 -12.86 -15.71
N LEU A 182 -18.34 -13.33 -14.81
CA LEU A 182 -18.30 -12.88 -13.41
C LEU A 182 -17.95 -11.38 -13.31
N TRP A 183 -17.00 -10.88 -14.11
CA TRP A 183 -16.66 -9.46 -14.14
C TRP A 183 -17.83 -8.60 -14.61
N ILE A 184 -18.54 -9.02 -15.66
CA ILE A 184 -19.72 -8.31 -16.16
C ILE A 184 -20.84 -8.33 -15.11
N ALA A 185 -21.07 -9.48 -14.46
CA ALA A 185 -22.07 -9.60 -13.39
C ALA A 185 -21.74 -8.68 -12.21
N LEU A 186 -20.46 -8.62 -11.78
CA LEU A 186 -20.00 -7.74 -10.72
C LEU A 186 -20.22 -6.26 -11.10
N ALA A 187 -19.86 -5.87 -12.32
CA ALA A 187 -20.06 -4.50 -12.82
C ALA A 187 -21.56 -4.12 -12.83
N MET A 188 -22.43 -5.02 -13.29
CA MET A 188 -23.88 -4.77 -13.27
C MET A 188 -24.43 -4.63 -11.85
N VAL A 189 -23.98 -5.45 -10.90
CA VAL A 189 -24.38 -5.32 -9.49
C VAL A 189 -23.92 -3.98 -8.92
N MET A 190 -22.68 -3.55 -9.18
CA MET A 190 -22.17 -2.25 -8.73
C MET A 190 -22.96 -1.07 -9.31
N ILE A 191 -23.27 -1.11 -10.60
CA ILE A 191 -24.09 -0.07 -11.27
C ILE A 191 -25.52 -0.06 -10.68
N SER A 192 -26.11 -1.23 -10.49
CA SER A 192 -27.45 -1.35 -9.90
C SER A 192 -27.51 -0.80 -8.48
N LEU A 193 -26.52 -1.11 -7.65
CA LEU A 193 -26.41 -0.54 -6.29
C LEU A 193 -26.22 0.98 -6.34
N TYR A 194 -25.36 1.47 -7.24
CA TYR A 194 -25.16 2.91 -7.39
C TYR A 194 -26.45 3.63 -7.76
N VAL A 195 -27.20 3.10 -8.75
CA VAL A 195 -28.49 3.69 -9.17
C VAL A 195 -29.56 3.59 -8.08
N TYR A 196 -29.57 2.51 -7.30
CA TYR A 196 -30.54 2.32 -6.22
C TYR A 196 -30.33 3.27 -5.04
N PHE A 197 -29.05 3.58 -4.73
CA PHE A 197 -28.69 4.44 -3.57
C PHE A 197 -28.47 5.91 -3.92
N ASN A 198 -28.48 6.31 -5.17
CA ASN A 198 -28.34 7.70 -5.61
C ASN A 198 -29.69 8.27 -6.06
#